data_ce5c428735378a12900a65a4e175d0d4
#
_entry.id   ce5c428735378a12900a65a4e175d0d4
#
_cell.length_a   1.000
_cell.length_b   1.000
_cell.length_c   1.000
_cell.angle_alpha   90.00
_cell.angle_beta   90.00
_cell.angle_gamma   90.00
#
_symmetry.space_group_name_H-M   'P 1'
#
loop_
_entity.id
_entity.type
_entity.pdbx_description
1 polymer ?
#
loop_
_entity_poly.entity_id
_entity_poly.type
_entity_poly.pdbx_seq_one_letter_code
_entity_poly.pdbx_strand_id
1 'polypeptide(L)'
;KVDIPAEIDGKSVTSIGNRAFNGCTSLTSITIPNSVTEIGSGAFSSCTSLTSIKIPDSVMQIGDYVFVGCTNLIEIQVETDNKFYSSDKGVLFNKNKTEIICYPAGIKDTIYLIPSSVTSIGKRAFQNCSNLINIKIPDRVSYIGSIAFADCTSLTSITIPNSVTSLGNSAFRGCASLTSITIPDSVTSISGGAFGNCTSLTSITIPDSVTSIGGNAFSNTALLKNQTTSEKYVGKWVIDCDDDAKSVTIKNGTVGIADFAFYDCPSLTSVTIPNSVTSMGEQAFGECVSLLGITIPNGMTSIDENTFCNCTSLTSVTIPNRVTSIGNHAFKECASLASITIPGSITEIGYEAFMGCTSLKSVTIPASVLSIDSEAFGYIDRDEKIDDFKIDYVKYTEGHRYAVRNGFTEEVYFATSELDDGSLRINGYIDNLSSVSLIIPSEINGKQVTGIGGQAFEGCTGLANITIPDSVTEIGLEAFSGCTSLTSITIPDS
;
A
#
# COMPACT_ATOMS: atom_id res chain seq x y z
N LYS A 1 8.11 42.94 -5.30
CA LYS A 1 6.86 43.08 -4.56
C LYS A 1 5.68 42.82 -5.49
N VAL A 2 4.67 42.09 -5.04
CA VAL A 2 3.39 41.86 -5.71
C VAL A 2 2.26 42.28 -4.76
N ASP A 3 1.28 43.04 -5.25
CA ASP A 3 0.07 43.32 -4.54
C ASP A 3 -1.08 42.66 -5.31
N ILE A 4 -1.71 41.65 -4.73
CA ILE A 4 -2.88 41.00 -5.35
C ILE A 4 -4.08 41.92 -5.20
N PRO A 5 -4.79 42.33 -6.29
CA PRO A 5 -5.95 43.15 -6.17
C PRO A 5 -7.11 42.37 -5.54
N ALA A 6 -7.95 43.05 -4.76
CA ALA A 6 -9.14 42.43 -4.19
C ALA A 6 -10.20 42.08 -5.24
N GLU A 7 -10.14 42.79 -6.41
CA GLU A 7 -11.10 42.65 -7.50
C GLU A 7 -10.40 42.81 -8.86
N ILE A 8 -10.82 42.06 -9.87
CA ILE A 8 -10.40 42.16 -11.26
C ILE A 8 -11.69 42.20 -12.11
N ASP A 9 -11.84 43.25 -12.94
CA ASP A 9 -13.00 43.44 -13.84
C ASP A 9 -14.36 43.27 -13.13
N GLY A 10 -14.49 43.84 -11.91
CA GLY A 10 -15.72 43.79 -11.13
C GLY A 10 -15.96 42.42 -10.45
N LYS A 11 -15.00 41.51 -10.47
CA LYS A 11 -15.09 40.21 -9.82
C LYS A 11 -14.08 40.07 -8.68
N SER A 12 -14.54 39.66 -7.52
CA SER A 12 -13.71 39.48 -6.34
C SER A 12 -12.67 38.35 -6.55
N VAL A 13 -11.44 38.62 -6.15
CA VAL A 13 -10.36 37.61 -6.11
C VAL A 13 -10.47 36.81 -4.81
N THR A 14 -11.00 35.61 -4.87
CA THR A 14 -11.33 34.79 -3.69
C THR A 14 -10.33 33.69 -3.42
N SER A 15 -9.42 33.33 -4.35
CA SER A 15 -8.43 32.28 -4.16
C SER A 15 -7.11 32.59 -4.86
N ILE A 16 -6.02 32.05 -4.29
CA ILE A 16 -4.73 31.93 -4.95
C ILE A 16 -4.60 30.48 -5.40
N GLY A 17 -4.53 30.24 -6.71
CA GLY A 17 -4.54 28.89 -7.28
C GLY A 17 -3.31 28.05 -6.91
N ASN A 18 -3.40 26.73 -7.14
CA ASN A 18 -2.29 25.81 -6.94
C ASN A 18 -1.05 26.27 -7.73
N ARG A 19 0.10 26.37 -7.04
CA ARG A 19 1.39 26.79 -7.62
C ARG A 19 1.39 28.14 -8.32
N ALA A 20 0.45 29.05 -8.01
CA ALA A 20 0.28 30.34 -8.72
C ALA A 20 1.57 31.17 -8.75
N PHE A 21 2.38 31.16 -7.69
CA PHE A 21 3.67 31.86 -7.61
C PHE A 21 4.86 30.91 -7.42
N ASN A 22 4.68 29.61 -7.76
CA ASN A 22 5.76 28.62 -7.63
C ASN A 22 6.99 29.03 -8.43
N GLY A 23 8.17 29.04 -7.78
CA GLY A 23 9.44 29.40 -8.43
C GLY A 23 9.61 30.89 -8.70
N CYS A 24 8.78 31.76 -8.15
CA CYS A 24 8.98 33.21 -8.24
C CYS A 24 10.16 33.64 -7.37
N THR A 25 11.38 33.27 -7.76
CA THR A 25 12.62 33.43 -6.98
C THR A 25 12.97 34.87 -6.66
N SER A 26 12.47 35.86 -7.41
CA SER A 26 12.68 37.29 -7.18
C SER A 26 11.56 37.94 -6.33
N LEU A 27 10.55 37.18 -5.91
CA LEU A 27 9.44 37.69 -5.11
C LEU A 27 9.91 37.92 -3.67
N THR A 28 10.03 39.19 -3.26
CA THR A 28 10.49 39.58 -1.91
C THR A 28 9.34 39.77 -0.91
N SER A 29 8.18 40.21 -1.39
CA SER A 29 6.97 40.40 -0.57
C SER A 29 5.71 40.31 -1.41
N ILE A 30 4.61 39.90 -0.79
CA ILE A 30 3.30 39.81 -1.42
C ILE A 30 2.21 40.23 -0.44
N THR A 31 1.26 41.00 -0.94
CA THR A 31 0.06 41.39 -0.19
C THR A 31 -1.11 40.53 -0.66
N ILE A 32 -1.79 39.88 0.27
CA ILE A 32 -2.98 39.05 0.04
C ILE A 32 -4.20 39.87 0.52
N PRO A 33 -5.19 40.16 -0.30
CA PRO A 33 -6.36 40.92 0.11
C PRO A 33 -7.33 40.09 0.97
N ASN A 34 -8.17 40.76 1.76
CA ASN A 34 -9.19 40.13 2.61
C ASN A 34 -10.34 39.46 1.84
N SER A 35 -10.34 39.54 0.52
CA SER A 35 -11.27 38.78 -0.32
C SER A 35 -10.85 37.33 -0.53
N VAL A 36 -9.55 37.00 -0.26
CA VAL A 36 -9.02 35.65 -0.47
C VAL A 36 -9.36 34.74 0.71
N THR A 37 -10.04 33.65 0.39
CA THR A 37 -10.45 32.61 1.36
C THR A 37 -9.63 31.33 1.26
N GLU A 38 -8.91 31.13 0.13
CA GLU A 38 -8.12 29.91 -0.13
C GLU A 38 -6.74 30.24 -0.71
N ILE A 39 -5.70 29.56 -0.19
CA ILE A 39 -4.36 29.55 -0.74
C ILE A 39 -4.06 28.12 -1.18
N GLY A 40 -3.96 27.89 -2.48
CA GLY A 40 -3.78 26.57 -3.08
C GLY A 40 -2.43 25.92 -2.78
N SER A 41 -2.35 24.61 -3.00
CA SER A 41 -1.14 23.82 -2.76
C SER A 41 0.06 24.36 -3.56
N GLY A 42 1.19 24.54 -2.85
CA GLY A 42 2.44 25.03 -3.44
C GLY A 42 2.39 26.47 -3.96
N ALA A 43 1.39 27.25 -3.57
CA ALA A 43 1.15 28.57 -4.16
C ALA A 43 2.37 29.48 -4.15
N PHE A 44 3.22 29.40 -3.12
CA PHE A 44 4.47 30.15 -2.97
C PHE A 44 5.72 29.26 -2.91
N SER A 45 5.61 27.99 -3.30
CA SER A 45 6.75 27.08 -3.25
C SER A 45 7.94 27.65 -4.04
N SER A 46 9.15 27.49 -3.49
CA SER A 46 10.41 27.98 -4.10
C SER A 46 10.47 29.49 -4.38
N CYS A 47 9.72 30.29 -3.64
CA CYS A 47 9.89 31.74 -3.62
C CYS A 47 11.09 32.09 -2.73
N THR A 48 12.30 31.84 -3.23
CA THR A 48 13.54 31.90 -2.43
C THR A 48 13.89 33.26 -1.88
N SER A 49 13.40 34.36 -2.45
CA SER A 49 13.60 35.72 -1.93
C SER A 49 12.51 36.22 -0.99
N LEU A 50 11.42 35.44 -0.81
CA LEU A 50 10.34 35.82 0.09
C LEU A 50 10.81 35.79 1.54
N THR A 51 10.70 36.93 2.24
CA THR A 51 11.20 37.07 3.64
C THR A 51 10.08 37.00 4.67
N SER A 52 8.90 37.47 4.32
CA SER A 52 7.72 37.41 5.19
C SER A 52 6.44 37.36 4.39
N ILE A 53 5.38 36.84 5.01
CA ILE A 53 4.03 36.83 4.44
C ILE A 53 3.00 37.03 5.54
N LYS A 54 1.93 37.77 5.21
CA LYS A 54 0.79 37.97 6.11
C LYS A 54 -0.42 37.24 5.56
N ILE A 55 -1.01 36.37 6.38
CA ILE A 55 -2.23 35.60 6.08
C ILE A 55 -3.44 36.37 6.65
N PRO A 56 -4.38 36.80 5.82
CA PRO A 56 -5.57 37.51 6.26
C PRO A 56 -6.50 36.67 7.13
N ASP A 57 -7.39 37.32 7.85
CA ASP A 57 -8.45 36.68 8.65
C ASP A 57 -9.48 35.94 7.82
N SER A 58 -9.66 36.33 6.57
CA SER A 58 -10.54 35.70 5.58
C SER A 58 -10.08 34.30 5.13
N VAL A 59 -8.78 33.98 5.25
CA VAL A 59 -8.23 32.68 4.76
C VAL A 59 -8.73 31.53 5.62
N MET A 60 -9.52 30.66 4.99
CA MET A 60 -10.09 29.45 5.61
C MET A 60 -9.31 28.19 5.28
N GLN A 61 -8.60 28.16 4.14
CA GLN A 61 -7.87 27.00 3.67
C GLN A 61 -6.48 27.38 3.15
N ILE A 62 -5.46 26.65 3.62
CA ILE A 62 -4.09 26.70 3.12
C ILE A 62 -3.74 25.28 2.66
N GLY A 63 -3.38 25.14 1.40
CA GLY A 63 -3.02 23.84 0.80
C GLY A 63 -1.68 23.31 1.27
N ASP A 64 -1.32 22.12 0.78
CA ASP A 64 -0.06 21.47 1.09
C ASP A 64 1.15 22.24 0.51
N TYR A 65 2.32 22.13 1.18
CA TYR A 65 3.64 22.61 0.73
C TYR A 65 3.70 24.07 0.21
N VAL A 66 2.81 24.92 0.71
CA VAL A 66 2.66 26.31 0.22
C VAL A 66 3.97 27.09 0.26
N PHE A 67 4.80 26.91 1.31
CA PHE A 67 6.04 27.67 1.54
C PHE A 67 7.31 26.80 1.43
N VAL A 68 7.21 25.59 0.87
CA VAL A 68 8.37 24.71 0.67
C VAL A 68 9.40 25.39 -0.24
N GLY A 69 10.67 25.36 0.19
CA GLY A 69 11.77 25.99 -0.57
C GLY A 69 11.83 27.51 -0.48
N CYS A 70 11.01 28.16 0.34
CA CYS A 70 11.15 29.59 0.68
C CYS A 70 12.31 29.77 1.70
N THR A 71 13.53 29.58 1.25
CA THR A 71 14.73 29.49 2.11
C THR A 71 15.10 30.77 2.87
N ASN A 72 14.56 31.94 2.48
CA ASN A 72 14.72 33.19 3.18
C ASN A 72 13.48 33.63 3.98
N LEU A 73 12.42 32.80 3.99
CA LEU A 73 11.20 33.11 4.74
C LEU A 73 11.51 33.00 6.25
N ILE A 74 11.39 34.11 6.97
CA ILE A 74 11.66 34.17 8.43
C ILE A 74 10.39 34.34 9.25
N GLU A 75 9.26 34.71 8.61
CA GLU A 75 8.03 35.01 9.34
C GLU A 75 6.79 34.77 8.50
N ILE A 76 5.84 34.03 9.07
CA ILE A 76 4.45 33.92 8.62
C ILE A 76 3.59 34.55 9.70
N GLN A 77 2.97 35.68 9.40
CA GLN A 77 2.02 36.36 10.28
C GLN A 77 0.60 35.93 9.93
N VAL A 78 -0.21 35.61 10.92
CA VAL A 78 -1.65 35.37 10.75
C VAL A 78 -2.42 36.45 11.49
N GLU A 79 -3.40 37.05 10.83
CA GLU A 79 -4.27 38.06 11.47
C GLU A 79 -5.01 37.46 12.68
N THR A 80 -5.15 38.24 13.74
CA THR A 80 -5.68 37.77 15.04
C THR A 80 -7.08 37.20 14.97
N ASP A 81 -7.90 37.74 14.06
CA ASP A 81 -9.29 37.36 13.86
C ASP A 81 -9.49 36.14 12.96
N ASN A 82 -8.40 35.61 12.35
CA ASN A 82 -8.48 34.39 11.59
C ASN A 82 -8.99 33.24 12.46
N LYS A 83 -9.97 32.47 11.95
CA LYS A 83 -10.69 31.43 12.70
C LYS A 83 -10.03 30.04 12.56
N PHE A 84 -9.15 29.85 11.60
CA PHE A 84 -8.60 28.55 11.20
C PHE A 84 -7.12 28.39 11.53
N TYR A 85 -6.36 29.49 11.50
CA TYR A 85 -4.92 29.53 11.65
C TYR A 85 -4.49 30.50 12.73
N SER A 86 -3.27 30.31 13.21
CA SER A 86 -2.58 31.25 14.12
C SER A 86 -1.09 31.20 13.83
N SER A 87 -0.37 32.24 14.25
CA SER A 87 1.09 32.22 14.22
C SER A 87 1.67 32.56 15.59
N ASP A 88 2.89 32.07 15.84
CA ASP A 88 3.65 32.37 17.03
C ASP A 88 5.13 32.41 16.65
N LYS A 89 5.80 33.53 16.93
CA LYS A 89 7.22 33.77 16.57
C LYS A 89 7.51 33.41 15.10
N GLY A 90 6.58 33.77 14.20
CA GLY A 90 6.71 33.54 12.77
C GLY A 90 6.32 32.13 12.28
N VAL A 91 6.08 31.18 13.17
CA VAL A 91 5.70 29.80 12.85
C VAL A 91 4.19 29.71 12.64
N LEU A 92 3.75 29.03 11.59
CA LEU A 92 2.34 28.81 11.26
C LEU A 92 1.79 27.55 11.95
N PHE A 93 0.64 27.71 12.59
CA PHE A 93 -0.10 26.65 13.26
C PHE A 93 -1.56 26.62 12.81
N ASN A 94 -2.27 25.53 13.11
CA ASN A 94 -3.72 25.55 13.18
C ASN A 94 -4.18 26.50 14.30
N LYS A 95 -5.47 26.88 14.31
CA LYS A 95 -6.00 27.90 15.26
C LYS A 95 -5.68 27.60 16.72
N ASN A 96 -5.81 26.34 17.12
CA ASN A 96 -5.66 25.92 18.50
C ASN A 96 -4.19 25.60 18.90
N LYS A 97 -3.25 25.81 17.99
CA LYS A 97 -1.82 25.46 18.16
C LYS A 97 -1.58 24.01 18.57
N THR A 98 -2.43 23.10 18.07
CA THR A 98 -2.24 21.66 18.25
C THR A 98 -1.47 21.01 17.11
N GLU A 99 -1.33 21.71 15.98
CA GLU A 99 -0.56 21.27 14.82
C GLU A 99 0.38 22.37 14.32
N ILE A 100 1.64 22.00 14.08
CA ILE A 100 2.56 22.85 13.32
C ILE A 100 2.35 22.58 11.85
N ILE A 101 2.02 23.66 11.09
CA ILE A 101 1.81 23.58 9.64
C ILE A 101 3.10 23.97 8.90
N CYS A 102 3.79 25.03 9.33
CA CYS A 102 5.02 25.46 8.69
C CYS A 102 5.93 26.24 9.66
N TYR A 103 7.13 25.75 9.82
CA TYR A 103 8.26 26.48 10.39
C TYR A 103 9.04 27.12 9.24
N PRO A 104 9.17 28.46 9.18
CA PRO A 104 9.86 29.14 8.08
C PRO A 104 11.34 28.74 7.99
N ALA A 105 11.77 28.30 6.82
CA ALA A 105 13.11 27.75 6.61
C ALA A 105 14.23 28.80 6.71
N GLY A 106 13.90 30.09 6.61
CA GLY A 106 14.84 31.20 6.74
C GLY A 106 15.16 31.62 8.17
N ILE A 107 14.43 31.14 9.18
CA ILE A 107 14.71 31.41 10.59
C ILE A 107 16.13 30.96 10.93
N LYS A 108 16.89 31.82 11.63
CA LYS A 108 18.32 31.60 11.95
C LYS A 108 18.54 30.91 13.29
N ASP A 109 17.45 30.65 14.03
CA ASP A 109 17.56 29.95 15.30
C ASP A 109 18.08 28.53 15.08
N THR A 110 19.05 28.13 15.89
CA THR A 110 19.64 26.78 15.82
C THR A 110 18.93 25.79 16.71
N ILE A 111 18.08 26.26 17.61
CA ILE A 111 17.30 25.44 18.55
C ILE A 111 15.83 25.88 18.51
N TYR A 112 14.91 24.95 18.35
CA TYR A 112 13.49 25.23 18.46
C TYR A 112 12.82 24.35 19.49
N LEU A 113 12.07 24.97 20.39
CA LEU A 113 11.27 24.28 21.40
C LEU A 113 9.81 24.29 20.92
N ILE A 114 9.32 23.17 20.47
CA ILE A 114 7.92 23.03 20.02
C ILE A 114 6.99 23.28 21.23
N PRO A 115 5.95 24.13 21.10
CA PRO A 115 5.01 24.41 22.19
C PRO A 115 4.35 23.13 22.72
N SER A 116 4.13 23.06 24.04
CA SER A 116 3.55 21.89 24.72
C SER A 116 2.08 21.60 24.32
N SER A 117 1.39 22.54 23.68
CA SER A 117 0.06 22.35 23.11
C SER A 117 0.03 21.48 21.85
N VAL A 118 1.19 21.34 21.17
CA VAL A 118 1.30 20.63 19.90
C VAL A 118 1.15 19.12 20.13
N THR A 119 0.28 18.50 19.35
CA THR A 119 0.01 17.06 19.33
C THR A 119 0.37 16.40 18.00
N SER A 120 0.58 17.19 16.94
CA SER A 120 1.00 16.71 15.63
C SER A 120 1.96 17.67 14.92
N ILE A 121 2.91 17.09 14.18
CA ILE A 121 3.81 17.83 13.28
C ILE A 121 3.33 17.56 11.86
N GLY A 122 2.87 18.60 11.17
CA GLY A 122 2.27 18.51 9.85
C GLY A 122 3.28 18.05 8.78
N LYS A 123 2.73 17.63 7.64
CA LYS A 123 3.50 17.25 6.46
C LYS A 123 4.39 18.42 6.01
N ARG A 124 5.71 18.16 5.85
CA ARG A 124 6.71 19.15 5.42
C ARG A 124 6.90 20.35 6.39
N ALA A 125 6.44 20.25 7.63
CA ALA A 125 6.39 21.39 8.57
C ALA A 125 7.75 22.02 8.83
N PHE A 126 8.84 21.28 8.82
CA PHE A 126 10.23 21.75 8.98
C PHE A 126 11.10 21.46 7.74
N GLN A 127 10.50 21.20 6.58
CA GLN A 127 11.31 20.87 5.40
C GLN A 127 12.27 22.02 5.04
N ASN A 128 13.53 21.67 4.72
CA ASN A 128 14.62 22.60 4.38
C ASN A 128 15.06 23.55 5.52
N CYS A 129 14.71 23.26 6.78
CA CYS A 129 15.16 24.08 7.93
C CYS A 129 16.63 23.81 8.25
N SER A 130 17.52 24.20 7.34
CA SER A 130 18.96 23.88 7.38
C SER A 130 19.72 24.56 8.50
N ASN A 131 19.16 25.54 9.21
CA ASN A 131 19.80 26.21 10.35
C ASN A 131 19.54 25.47 11.67
N LEU A 132 18.52 24.64 11.77
CA LEU A 132 18.16 23.93 13.00
C LEU A 132 19.18 22.82 13.31
N ILE A 133 19.80 22.91 14.47
CA ILE A 133 20.75 21.93 15.02
C ILE A 133 20.04 20.97 15.97
N ASN A 134 19.07 21.48 16.73
CA ASN A 134 18.32 20.72 17.72
C ASN A 134 16.82 21.12 17.75
N ILE A 135 15.95 20.16 17.92
CA ILE A 135 14.51 20.37 18.07
C ILE A 135 14.02 19.52 19.25
N LYS A 136 13.32 20.18 20.18
CA LYS A 136 12.65 19.45 21.27
C LYS A 136 11.19 19.23 20.93
N ILE A 137 10.82 17.98 20.74
CA ILE A 137 9.43 17.54 20.50
C ILE A 137 8.76 17.26 21.86
N PRO A 138 7.58 17.82 22.17
CA PRO A 138 6.89 17.55 23.42
C PRO A 138 6.27 16.15 23.46
N ASP A 139 6.12 15.60 24.67
CA ASP A 139 5.63 14.23 24.93
C ASP A 139 4.16 13.99 24.54
N ARG A 140 3.47 15.01 24.04
CA ARG A 140 2.07 14.90 23.56
C ARG A 140 1.98 14.71 22.04
N VAL A 141 3.08 14.82 21.31
CA VAL A 141 3.10 14.62 19.87
C VAL A 141 2.97 13.14 19.56
N SER A 142 1.89 12.76 18.89
CA SER A 142 1.58 11.38 18.51
C SER A 142 1.87 11.08 17.03
N TYR A 143 2.06 12.11 16.21
CA TYR A 143 2.25 11.97 14.77
C TYR A 143 3.31 12.92 14.23
N ILE A 144 4.22 12.38 13.41
CA ILE A 144 5.20 13.13 12.63
C ILE A 144 4.90 12.88 11.14
N GLY A 145 4.51 13.95 10.44
CA GLY A 145 4.04 13.90 9.05
C GLY A 145 5.12 13.51 8.04
N SER A 146 4.70 13.15 6.85
CA SER A 146 5.61 12.85 5.74
C SER A 146 6.49 14.07 5.42
N ILE A 147 7.80 13.82 5.22
CA ILE A 147 8.79 14.84 4.84
C ILE A 147 8.92 15.93 5.93
N ALA A 148 8.44 15.68 7.16
CA ALA A 148 8.31 16.71 8.20
C ALA A 148 9.64 17.42 8.52
N PHE A 149 10.75 16.70 8.61
CA PHE A 149 12.09 17.20 8.86
C PHE A 149 13.06 16.97 7.69
N ALA A 150 12.52 16.74 6.49
CA ALA A 150 13.40 16.46 5.36
C ALA A 150 14.32 17.64 5.05
N ASP A 151 15.57 17.33 4.72
CA ASP A 151 16.61 18.29 4.37
C ASP A 151 16.91 19.32 5.49
N CYS A 152 16.69 18.95 6.76
CA CYS A 152 17.23 19.64 7.93
C CYS A 152 18.71 19.28 8.06
N THR A 153 19.53 19.80 7.18
CA THR A 153 20.92 19.33 6.98
C THR A 153 21.85 19.55 8.17
N SER A 154 21.56 20.50 9.05
CA SER A 154 22.35 20.78 10.27
C SER A 154 21.84 20.06 11.52
N LEU A 155 20.71 19.32 11.42
CA LEU A 155 20.13 18.63 12.58
C LEU A 155 21.05 17.48 13.02
N THR A 156 21.65 17.63 14.22
CA THR A 156 22.63 16.66 14.75
C THR A 156 21.98 15.59 15.62
N SER A 157 20.91 15.95 16.31
CA SER A 157 20.16 15.05 17.20
C SER A 157 18.70 15.45 17.29
N ILE A 158 17.85 14.47 17.48
CA ILE A 158 16.43 14.64 17.74
C ILE A 158 15.94 13.48 18.60
N THR A 159 15.10 13.78 19.59
CA THR A 159 14.45 12.76 20.42
C THR A 159 13.01 12.62 19.96
N ILE A 160 12.62 11.41 19.56
CA ILE A 160 11.23 11.07 19.24
C ILE A 160 10.57 10.62 20.55
N PRO A 161 9.50 11.29 21.01
CA PRO A 161 8.85 10.91 22.26
C PRO A 161 8.05 9.60 22.13
N ASN A 162 7.87 8.91 23.27
CA ASN A 162 7.11 7.63 23.32
C ASN A 162 5.62 7.75 22.97
N SER A 163 5.11 8.95 22.81
CA SER A 163 3.75 9.21 22.31
C SER A 163 3.62 9.04 20.78
N VAL A 164 4.75 9.10 20.05
CA VAL A 164 4.74 8.96 18.58
C VAL A 164 4.52 7.51 18.20
N THR A 165 3.45 7.26 17.48
CA THR A 165 3.08 5.91 17.00
C THR A 165 3.40 5.69 15.52
N SER A 166 3.64 6.76 14.76
CA SER A 166 3.88 6.71 13.32
C SER A 166 4.83 7.81 12.85
N LEU A 167 5.74 7.42 11.99
CA LEU A 167 6.63 8.31 11.25
C LEU A 167 6.20 8.32 9.78
N GLY A 168 5.95 9.50 9.24
CA GLY A 168 5.58 9.64 7.83
C GLY A 168 6.72 9.29 6.86
N ASN A 169 6.38 9.02 5.61
CA ASN A 169 7.37 8.77 4.55
C ASN A 169 8.40 9.90 4.49
N SER A 170 9.69 9.53 4.38
CA SER A 170 10.80 10.49 4.25
C SER A 170 10.87 11.52 5.38
N ALA A 171 10.35 11.21 6.58
CA ALA A 171 10.20 12.18 7.67
C ALA A 171 11.53 12.89 8.04
N PHE A 172 12.66 12.18 8.01
CA PHE A 172 14.00 12.70 8.30
C PHE A 172 14.96 12.60 7.10
N ARG A 173 14.42 12.41 5.88
CA ARG A 173 15.27 12.29 4.69
C ARG A 173 16.19 13.49 4.54
N GLY A 174 17.48 13.25 4.25
CA GLY A 174 18.44 14.33 4.00
C GLY A 174 18.90 15.09 5.25
N CYS A 175 18.62 14.59 6.47
CA CYS A 175 19.22 15.10 7.71
C CYS A 175 20.71 14.72 7.75
N ALA A 176 21.54 15.38 6.94
CA ALA A 176 22.90 14.95 6.64
C ALA A 176 23.84 14.94 7.87
N SER A 177 23.58 15.77 8.87
CA SER A 177 24.37 15.84 10.11
C SER A 177 23.85 14.94 11.24
N LEU A 178 22.72 14.23 11.04
CA LEU A 178 22.16 13.36 12.07
C LEU A 178 23.05 12.13 12.24
N THR A 179 23.65 11.97 13.42
CA THR A 179 24.62 10.89 13.70
C THR A 179 23.98 9.66 14.32
N SER A 180 22.95 9.85 15.12
CA SER A 180 22.21 8.78 15.80
C SER A 180 20.77 9.16 16.06
N ILE A 181 19.91 8.15 16.15
CA ILE A 181 18.50 8.30 16.53
C ILE A 181 17.99 7.04 17.22
N THR A 182 17.08 7.21 18.18
CA THR A 182 16.37 6.12 18.83
C THR A 182 14.91 6.15 18.42
N ILE A 183 14.42 5.04 17.92
CA ILE A 183 13.00 4.84 17.61
C ILE A 183 12.31 4.32 18.88
N PRO A 184 11.24 4.96 19.36
CA PRO A 184 10.54 4.51 20.57
C PRO A 184 9.72 3.23 20.33
N ASP A 185 9.46 2.48 21.42
CA ASP A 185 8.70 1.22 21.38
C ASP A 185 7.23 1.39 20.94
N SER A 186 6.74 2.62 20.89
CA SER A 186 5.39 2.95 20.37
C SER A 186 5.30 2.88 18.84
N VAL A 187 6.43 2.94 18.14
CA VAL A 187 6.48 2.89 16.67
C VAL A 187 6.47 1.45 16.20
N THR A 188 5.52 1.11 15.34
CA THR A 188 5.36 -0.26 14.79
C THR A 188 5.85 -0.40 13.35
N SER A 189 6.08 0.72 12.65
CA SER A 189 6.60 0.72 11.29
C SER A 189 7.53 1.89 11.02
N ILE A 190 8.55 1.68 10.19
CA ILE A 190 9.42 2.72 9.65
C ILE A 190 9.08 2.89 8.18
N SER A 191 8.53 4.05 7.82
CA SER A 191 8.06 4.31 6.46
C SER A 191 9.20 4.46 5.44
N GLY A 192 8.86 4.34 4.16
CA GLY A 192 9.81 4.46 3.05
C GLY A 192 10.60 5.76 3.07
N GLY A 193 11.91 5.68 2.82
CA GLY A 193 12.82 6.82 2.79
C GLY A 193 13.01 7.56 4.12
N ALA A 194 12.49 7.07 5.25
CA ALA A 194 12.41 7.80 6.51
C ALA A 194 13.73 8.45 6.94
N PHE A 195 14.86 7.78 6.75
CA PHE A 195 16.22 8.24 7.05
C PHE A 195 17.13 8.25 5.80
N GLY A 196 16.55 8.15 4.62
CA GLY A 196 17.31 8.18 3.36
C GLY A 196 18.18 9.45 3.28
N ASN A 197 19.40 9.32 2.77
CA ASN A 197 20.38 10.41 2.67
C ASN A 197 20.80 11.07 4.01
N CYS A 198 20.57 10.41 5.15
CA CYS A 198 21.18 10.81 6.43
C CYS A 198 22.65 10.35 6.42
N THR A 199 23.50 11.06 5.70
CA THR A 199 24.86 10.61 5.34
C THR A 199 25.81 10.44 6.53
N SER A 200 25.53 11.07 7.66
CA SER A 200 26.30 10.92 8.91
C SER A 200 25.70 9.90 9.88
N LEU A 201 24.55 9.27 9.56
CA LEU A 201 23.89 8.34 10.46
C LEU A 201 24.69 7.05 10.58
N THR A 202 25.31 6.85 11.76
CA THR A 202 26.14 5.68 12.07
C THR A 202 25.50 4.74 13.08
N SER A 203 24.45 5.18 13.80
CA SER A 203 23.76 4.39 14.82
C SER A 203 22.27 4.67 14.85
N ILE A 204 21.49 3.61 14.96
CA ILE A 204 20.04 3.67 15.20
C ILE A 204 19.60 2.50 16.07
N THR A 205 18.72 2.76 17.01
CA THR A 205 18.04 1.70 17.77
C THR A 205 16.65 1.48 17.19
N ILE A 206 16.40 0.27 16.70
CA ILE A 206 15.08 -0.18 16.21
C ILE A 206 14.50 -1.11 17.27
N PRO A 207 13.34 -0.79 17.85
CA PRO A 207 12.71 -1.64 18.87
C PRO A 207 12.07 -2.88 18.25
N ASP A 208 11.84 -3.90 19.09
CA ASP A 208 11.18 -5.15 18.66
C ASP A 208 9.69 -4.96 18.29
N SER A 209 9.10 -3.80 18.59
CA SER A 209 7.76 -3.43 18.14
C SER A 209 7.64 -3.17 16.63
N VAL A 210 8.77 -2.90 15.95
CA VAL A 210 8.77 -2.64 14.52
C VAL A 210 8.55 -3.95 13.75
N THR A 211 7.47 -4.00 12.99
CA THR A 211 7.03 -5.15 12.18
C THR A 211 7.23 -4.95 10.68
N SER A 212 7.52 -3.71 10.23
CA SER A 212 7.82 -3.42 8.83
C SER A 212 8.79 -2.24 8.67
N ILE A 213 9.62 -2.31 7.63
CA ILE A 213 10.52 -1.23 7.22
C ILE A 213 10.34 -1.01 5.72
N GLY A 214 9.91 0.20 5.38
CA GLY A 214 9.66 0.62 3.99
C GLY A 214 10.94 0.79 3.17
N GLY A 215 10.80 0.69 1.88
CA GLY A 215 11.91 0.77 0.93
C GLY A 215 12.73 2.06 1.05
N ASN A 216 14.03 1.95 0.84
CA ASN A 216 14.98 3.06 0.90
C ASN A 216 15.01 3.80 2.25
N ALA A 217 14.44 3.21 3.32
CA ALA A 217 14.36 3.86 4.64
C ALA A 217 15.74 4.34 5.15
N PHE A 218 16.83 3.66 4.78
CA PHE A 218 18.20 3.97 5.20
C PHE A 218 19.15 4.17 4.02
N SER A 219 18.66 4.37 2.81
CA SER A 219 19.49 4.55 1.62
C SER A 219 20.50 5.70 1.81
N ASN A 220 21.73 5.50 1.33
CA ASN A 220 22.81 6.47 1.43
C ASN A 220 23.23 6.88 2.84
N THR A 221 22.90 6.12 3.87
CA THR A 221 23.41 6.36 5.25
C THR A 221 24.82 5.80 5.44
N ALA A 222 25.56 6.32 6.41
CA ALA A 222 26.84 5.72 6.84
C ALA A 222 26.63 4.31 7.45
N LEU A 223 25.45 4.03 8.02
CA LEU A 223 25.06 2.71 8.52
C LEU A 223 25.24 1.62 7.47
N LEU A 224 24.77 1.84 6.22
CA LEU A 224 24.86 0.87 5.16
C LEU A 224 26.21 0.90 4.46
N LYS A 225 26.75 2.11 4.18
CA LYS A 225 28.03 2.28 3.47
C LYS A 225 29.23 1.66 4.19
N ASN A 226 29.17 1.56 5.50
CA ASN A 226 30.27 0.98 6.31
C ASN A 226 30.22 -0.55 6.41
N GLN A 227 29.19 -1.22 5.85
CA GLN A 227 29.08 -2.67 5.81
C GLN A 227 29.77 -3.24 4.57
N THR A 228 30.54 -4.30 4.76
CA THR A 228 31.33 -4.97 3.70
C THR A 228 30.66 -6.23 3.17
N THR A 229 29.60 -6.72 3.81
CA THR A 229 28.77 -7.84 3.30
C THR A 229 27.87 -7.35 2.19
N SER A 230 27.51 -8.25 1.26
CA SER A 230 26.57 -7.89 0.17
C SER A 230 25.21 -7.48 0.74
N GLU A 231 24.68 -8.26 1.67
CA GLU A 231 23.46 -7.91 2.39
C GLU A 231 23.71 -6.89 3.50
N LYS A 232 22.89 -5.85 3.57
CA LYS A 232 23.04 -4.75 4.54
C LYS A 232 21.98 -4.86 5.64
N TYR A 233 22.42 -4.67 6.88
CA TYR A 233 21.57 -4.82 8.05
C TYR A 233 21.38 -3.52 8.81
N VAL A 234 20.19 -3.35 9.38
CA VAL A 234 19.94 -2.37 10.45
C VAL A 234 19.21 -3.08 11.58
N GLY A 235 19.88 -3.24 12.72
CA GLY A 235 19.39 -4.08 13.81
C GLY A 235 19.18 -5.52 13.38
N LYS A 236 17.95 -6.02 13.53
CA LYS A 236 17.54 -7.38 13.16
C LYS A 236 16.90 -7.45 11.76
N TRP A 237 17.09 -6.43 10.90
CA TRP A 237 16.46 -6.34 9.58
C TRP A 237 17.49 -6.35 8.47
N VAL A 238 17.22 -7.08 7.38
CA VAL A 238 17.89 -6.88 6.09
C VAL A 238 17.21 -5.71 5.40
N ILE A 239 18.00 -4.72 4.98
CA ILE A 239 17.50 -3.45 4.45
C ILE A 239 17.83 -3.30 2.96
N ASP A 240 18.93 -3.90 2.52
CA ASP A 240 19.47 -3.67 1.18
C ASP A 240 20.43 -4.80 0.81
N CYS A 241 20.68 -5.01 -0.47
CA CYS A 241 21.66 -5.96 -0.99
C CYS A 241 22.39 -5.36 -2.19
N ASP A 242 23.68 -5.67 -2.33
CA ASP A 242 24.46 -5.25 -3.49
C ASP A 242 23.96 -5.99 -4.76
N ASP A 243 23.79 -5.29 -5.88
CA ASP A 243 23.22 -5.81 -7.14
C ASP A 243 24.03 -6.95 -7.77
N ASP A 244 25.33 -7.06 -7.45
CA ASP A 244 26.23 -8.10 -7.92
C ASP A 244 26.29 -9.34 -7.04
N ALA A 245 25.52 -9.36 -5.93
CA ALA A 245 25.43 -10.52 -5.02
C ALA A 245 24.89 -11.75 -5.76
N LYS A 246 25.63 -12.88 -5.67
CA LYS A 246 25.25 -14.13 -6.36
C LYS A 246 24.52 -15.12 -5.46
N SER A 247 24.92 -15.16 -4.19
CA SER A 247 24.32 -16.03 -3.18
C SER A 247 24.39 -15.35 -1.83
N VAL A 248 23.28 -15.35 -1.11
CA VAL A 248 23.18 -14.70 0.20
C VAL A 248 22.68 -15.70 1.23
N THR A 249 23.31 -15.68 2.42
CA THR A 249 22.84 -16.40 3.60
C THR A 249 22.49 -15.38 4.68
N ILE A 250 21.20 -15.14 4.88
CA ILE A 250 20.70 -14.20 5.88
C ILE A 250 21.03 -14.72 7.29
N LYS A 251 21.54 -13.84 8.16
CA LYS A 251 21.98 -14.17 9.52
C LYS A 251 20.85 -14.71 10.38
N ASN A 252 21.16 -15.74 11.19
CA ASN A 252 20.23 -16.20 12.22
C ASN A 252 19.89 -15.08 13.20
N GLY A 253 18.61 -15.01 13.62
CA GLY A 253 18.10 -13.94 14.47
C GLY A 253 17.61 -12.69 13.71
N THR A 254 17.74 -12.67 12.37
CA THR A 254 17.03 -11.69 11.53
C THR A 254 15.55 -11.92 11.67
N VAL A 255 14.79 -10.83 11.92
CA VAL A 255 13.32 -10.88 12.12
C VAL A 255 12.55 -10.44 10.86
N GLY A 256 13.16 -9.64 10.00
CA GLY A 256 12.49 -9.17 8.79
C GLY A 256 13.43 -8.81 7.65
N ILE A 257 12.84 -8.77 6.47
CA ILE A 257 13.41 -8.29 5.21
C ILE A 257 12.58 -7.08 4.83
N ALA A 258 13.21 -5.92 4.64
CA ALA A 258 12.53 -4.67 4.31
C ALA A 258 11.94 -4.69 2.90
N ASP A 259 11.03 -3.74 2.61
CA ASP A 259 10.57 -3.52 1.24
C ASP A 259 11.76 -3.23 0.33
N PHE A 260 11.77 -3.82 -0.84
CA PHE A 260 12.80 -3.67 -1.87
C PHE A 260 14.22 -4.14 -1.46
N ALA A 261 14.39 -4.88 -0.37
CA ALA A 261 15.72 -5.20 0.17
C ALA A 261 16.64 -5.97 -0.81
N PHE A 262 16.07 -6.78 -1.70
CA PHE A 262 16.77 -7.49 -2.80
C PHE A 262 16.18 -7.11 -4.17
N TYR A 263 15.47 -5.99 -4.26
CA TYR A 263 14.87 -5.56 -5.52
C TYR A 263 15.94 -5.29 -6.57
N ASP A 264 15.70 -5.79 -7.79
CA ASP A 264 16.63 -5.65 -8.94
C ASP A 264 18.06 -6.14 -8.64
N CYS A 265 18.16 -7.34 -7.96
CA CYS A 265 19.43 -8.05 -7.80
C CYS A 265 19.58 -9.09 -8.93
N PRO A 266 19.98 -8.69 -10.15
CA PRO A 266 19.92 -9.56 -11.34
C PRO A 266 20.93 -10.72 -11.30
N SER A 267 21.96 -10.65 -10.47
CA SER A 267 22.98 -11.69 -10.29
C SER A 267 22.61 -12.73 -9.24
N LEU A 268 21.57 -12.49 -8.43
CA LEU A 268 21.22 -13.31 -7.28
C LEU A 268 20.59 -14.63 -7.73
N THR A 269 21.31 -15.75 -7.49
CA THR A 269 20.85 -17.10 -7.87
C THR A 269 20.23 -17.87 -6.73
N SER A 270 20.61 -17.56 -5.49
CA SER A 270 20.11 -18.27 -4.30
C SER A 270 20.13 -17.41 -3.05
N VAL A 271 19.12 -17.59 -2.19
CA VAL A 271 19.02 -16.96 -0.86
C VAL A 271 18.63 -18.01 0.16
N THR A 272 19.37 -18.06 1.28
CA THR A 272 18.97 -18.84 2.44
C THR A 272 18.40 -17.92 3.51
N ILE A 273 17.12 -18.12 3.83
CA ILE A 273 16.37 -17.30 4.80
C ILE A 273 16.14 -18.11 6.08
N PRO A 274 16.57 -17.63 7.26
CA PRO A 274 16.39 -18.36 8.51
C PRO A 274 14.93 -18.32 8.98
N ASN A 275 14.50 -19.34 9.73
CA ASN A 275 13.13 -19.43 10.27
C ASN A 275 12.79 -18.34 11.31
N SER A 276 13.77 -17.55 11.74
CA SER A 276 13.52 -16.36 12.59
C SER A 276 12.87 -15.19 11.85
N VAL A 277 12.90 -15.20 10.50
CA VAL A 277 12.23 -14.17 9.68
C VAL A 277 10.73 -14.42 9.72
N THR A 278 10.00 -13.38 10.11
CA THR A 278 8.54 -13.37 10.25
C THR A 278 7.86 -12.29 9.41
N SER A 279 8.65 -11.40 8.79
CA SER A 279 8.17 -10.33 7.90
C SER A 279 9.06 -10.23 6.67
N MET A 280 8.43 -10.07 5.52
CA MET A 280 9.09 -9.87 4.22
C MET A 280 8.28 -8.80 3.49
N GLY A 281 8.93 -7.69 3.16
CA GLY A 281 8.25 -6.53 2.63
C GLY A 281 7.84 -6.64 1.17
N GLU A 282 7.10 -5.62 0.73
CA GLU A 282 6.70 -5.47 -0.66
C GLU A 282 7.93 -5.44 -1.59
N GLN A 283 7.83 -6.12 -2.73
CA GLN A 283 8.91 -6.23 -3.73
C GLN A 283 10.27 -6.66 -3.16
N ALA A 284 10.29 -7.37 -2.02
CA ALA A 284 11.55 -7.72 -1.35
C ALA A 284 12.54 -8.46 -2.24
N PHE A 285 12.06 -9.26 -3.20
CA PHE A 285 12.84 -9.98 -4.23
C PHE A 285 12.36 -9.69 -5.65
N GLY A 286 11.60 -8.61 -5.86
CA GLY A 286 11.16 -8.21 -7.21
C GLY A 286 12.33 -8.02 -8.16
N GLU A 287 12.17 -8.36 -9.45
CA GLU A 287 13.20 -8.25 -10.51
C GLU A 287 14.48 -9.10 -10.28
N CYS A 288 14.46 -10.07 -9.35
CA CYS A 288 15.57 -11.01 -9.18
C CYS A 288 15.58 -12.05 -10.31
N VAL A 289 15.90 -11.62 -11.52
CA VAL A 289 15.74 -12.42 -12.75
C VAL A 289 16.57 -13.71 -12.81
N SER A 290 17.63 -13.84 -12.01
CA SER A 290 18.47 -15.06 -11.93
C SER A 290 18.12 -15.97 -10.76
N LEU A 291 17.18 -15.61 -9.88
CA LEU A 291 16.83 -16.42 -8.69
C LEU A 291 16.18 -17.73 -9.11
N LEU A 292 16.81 -18.86 -8.73
CA LEU A 292 16.41 -20.21 -9.19
C LEU A 292 15.33 -20.85 -8.29
N GLY A 293 15.37 -20.56 -7.00
CA GLY A 293 14.44 -21.13 -6.03
C GLY A 293 14.45 -20.40 -4.71
N ILE A 294 13.34 -20.49 -4.00
CA ILE A 294 13.17 -19.86 -2.68
C ILE A 294 12.38 -20.77 -1.74
N THR A 295 12.80 -20.80 -0.48
CA THR A 295 12.04 -21.42 0.62
C THR A 295 11.54 -20.31 1.52
N ILE A 296 10.22 -20.11 1.58
CA ILE A 296 9.59 -19.16 2.49
C ILE A 296 9.75 -19.66 3.94
N PRO A 297 10.22 -18.82 4.88
CA PRO A 297 10.43 -19.26 6.27
C PRO A 297 9.13 -19.68 6.97
N ASN A 298 9.22 -20.66 7.88
CA ASN A 298 8.05 -21.13 8.64
C ASN A 298 7.43 -20.09 9.57
N GLY A 299 8.13 -18.96 9.82
CA GLY A 299 7.62 -17.84 10.61
C GLY A 299 6.63 -16.94 9.86
N MET A 300 6.59 -17.03 8.52
CA MET A 300 5.75 -16.17 7.68
C MET A 300 4.28 -16.58 7.74
N THR A 301 3.39 -15.56 7.69
CA THR A 301 1.93 -15.73 7.64
C THR A 301 1.31 -15.20 6.34
N SER A 302 2.04 -14.38 5.58
CA SER A 302 1.65 -13.85 4.26
C SER A 302 2.84 -13.85 3.30
N ILE A 303 2.56 -13.84 2.02
CA ILE A 303 3.49 -13.42 0.96
C ILE A 303 2.92 -12.12 0.44
N ASP A 304 3.63 -11.02 0.64
CA ASP A 304 3.11 -9.68 0.38
C ASP A 304 3.13 -9.31 -1.12
N GLU A 305 2.59 -8.14 -1.45
CA GLU A 305 2.44 -7.67 -2.82
C GLU A 305 3.79 -7.61 -3.56
N ASN A 306 3.81 -8.05 -4.82
CA ASN A 306 4.97 -8.04 -5.70
C ASN A 306 6.24 -8.73 -5.17
N THR A 307 6.20 -9.49 -4.08
CA THR A 307 7.39 -10.01 -3.38
C THR A 307 8.40 -10.70 -4.31
N PHE A 308 7.94 -11.49 -5.29
CA PHE A 308 8.76 -12.21 -6.29
C PHE A 308 8.39 -11.84 -7.73
N CYS A 309 7.80 -10.66 -7.95
CA CYS A 309 7.43 -10.20 -9.29
C CYS A 309 8.67 -10.15 -10.20
N ASN A 310 8.53 -10.61 -11.44
CA ASN A 310 9.61 -10.70 -12.44
C ASN A 310 10.84 -11.55 -12.04
N CYS A 311 10.69 -12.53 -11.15
CA CYS A 311 11.71 -13.55 -10.92
C CYS A 311 11.69 -14.60 -12.06
N THR A 312 12.09 -14.19 -13.26
CA THR A 312 11.87 -14.97 -14.49
C THR A 312 12.55 -16.35 -14.52
N SER A 313 13.64 -16.57 -13.76
CA SER A 313 14.33 -17.85 -13.63
C SER A 313 13.82 -18.72 -12.46
N LEU A 314 12.85 -18.25 -11.69
CA LEU A 314 12.36 -18.95 -10.50
C LEU A 314 11.64 -20.24 -10.91
N THR A 315 12.21 -21.40 -10.59
CA THR A 315 11.67 -22.73 -10.97
C THR A 315 10.91 -23.40 -9.84
N SER A 316 11.19 -23.04 -8.59
CA SER A 316 10.60 -23.68 -7.41
C SER A 316 10.42 -22.72 -6.25
N VAL A 317 9.27 -22.85 -5.59
CA VAL A 317 8.91 -22.11 -4.37
C VAL A 317 8.35 -23.10 -3.36
N THR A 318 8.84 -23.03 -2.11
CA THR A 318 8.25 -23.78 -1.00
C THR A 318 7.49 -22.82 -0.09
N ILE A 319 6.17 -22.98 -0.02
CA ILE A 319 5.28 -22.18 0.83
C ILE A 319 4.94 -23.00 2.08
N PRO A 320 5.23 -22.52 3.30
CA PRO A 320 4.92 -23.26 4.52
C PRO A 320 3.43 -23.20 4.89
N ASN A 321 2.97 -24.19 5.68
CA ASN A 321 1.56 -24.32 6.11
C ASN A 321 1.07 -23.25 7.11
N ARG A 322 1.84 -22.20 7.35
CA ARG A 322 1.40 -21.04 8.17
C ARG A 322 1.01 -19.83 7.34
N VAL A 323 1.37 -19.81 6.06
CA VAL A 323 0.98 -18.76 5.13
C VAL A 323 -0.51 -18.88 4.84
N THR A 324 -1.25 -17.80 5.04
CA THR A 324 -2.70 -17.73 4.85
C THR A 324 -3.11 -16.93 3.62
N SER A 325 -2.21 -16.07 3.12
CA SER A 325 -2.49 -15.22 1.94
C SER A 325 -1.29 -15.09 1.00
N ILE A 326 -1.60 -15.00 -0.28
CA ILE A 326 -0.67 -14.66 -1.36
C ILE A 326 -1.15 -13.33 -1.93
N GLY A 327 -0.32 -12.28 -1.85
CA GLY A 327 -0.64 -10.92 -2.24
C GLY A 327 -0.76 -10.71 -3.76
N ASN A 328 -1.19 -9.51 -4.14
CA ASN A 328 -1.29 -9.12 -5.54
C ASN A 328 0.08 -9.22 -6.22
N HIS A 329 0.12 -9.74 -7.45
CA HIS A 329 1.33 -9.85 -8.25
C HIS A 329 2.49 -10.60 -7.57
N ALA A 330 2.27 -11.36 -6.51
CA ALA A 330 3.33 -11.95 -5.69
C ALA A 330 4.35 -12.79 -6.48
N PHE A 331 3.90 -13.49 -7.53
CA PHE A 331 4.73 -14.30 -8.44
C PHE A 331 4.47 -13.93 -9.92
N LYS A 332 3.99 -12.70 -10.17
CA LYS A 332 3.76 -12.23 -11.53
C LYS A 332 5.05 -12.30 -12.34
N GLU A 333 4.96 -12.75 -13.62
CA GLU A 333 6.08 -12.90 -14.54
C GLU A 333 7.19 -13.88 -14.06
N CYS A 334 6.86 -14.82 -13.18
CA CYS A 334 7.77 -15.94 -12.87
C CYS A 334 7.72 -16.99 -13.98
N ALA A 335 8.22 -16.64 -15.16
CA ALA A 335 8.02 -17.41 -16.41
C ALA A 335 8.53 -18.87 -16.35
N SER A 336 9.58 -19.16 -15.54
CA SER A 336 10.14 -20.49 -15.38
C SER A 336 9.46 -21.34 -14.30
N LEU A 337 8.47 -20.81 -13.57
CA LEU A 337 7.79 -21.55 -12.49
C LEU A 337 6.89 -22.63 -13.08
N ALA A 338 7.36 -23.86 -13.06
CA ALA A 338 6.67 -25.00 -13.69
C ALA A 338 5.63 -25.67 -12.79
N SER A 339 5.75 -25.51 -11.49
CA SER A 339 4.80 -26.06 -10.50
C SER A 339 4.79 -25.24 -9.22
N ILE A 340 3.64 -25.19 -8.57
CA ILE A 340 3.46 -24.60 -7.24
C ILE A 340 2.50 -25.47 -6.43
N THR A 341 2.80 -25.65 -5.15
CA THR A 341 1.88 -26.27 -4.20
C THR A 341 1.24 -25.17 -3.37
N ILE A 342 -0.08 -25.04 -3.44
CA ILE A 342 -0.87 -24.14 -2.59
C ILE A 342 -1.21 -24.89 -1.30
N PRO A 343 -0.66 -24.48 -0.14
CA PRO A 343 -0.96 -25.17 1.13
C PRO A 343 -2.43 -25.02 1.53
N GLY A 344 -2.93 -26.00 2.30
CA GLY A 344 -4.28 -25.96 2.86
C GLY A 344 -4.52 -24.87 3.94
N SER A 345 -3.52 -24.06 4.25
CA SER A 345 -3.64 -22.87 5.09
C SER A 345 -4.04 -21.61 4.32
N ILE A 346 -3.85 -21.61 2.99
CA ILE A 346 -4.18 -20.44 2.15
C ILE A 346 -5.70 -20.24 2.10
N THR A 347 -6.11 -18.99 2.39
CA THR A 347 -7.51 -18.53 2.32
C THR A 347 -7.71 -17.47 1.23
N GLU A 348 -6.66 -16.76 0.83
CA GLU A 348 -6.74 -15.64 -0.11
C GLU A 348 -5.60 -15.69 -1.12
N ILE A 349 -5.93 -15.45 -2.40
CA ILE A 349 -4.98 -15.34 -3.52
C ILE A 349 -5.32 -14.06 -4.29
N GLY A 350 -4.36 -13.13 -4.33
CA GLY A 350 -4.55 -11.80 -4.85
C GLY A 350 -4.55 -11.70 -6.37
N TYR A 351 -4.82 -10.49 -6.83
CA TYR A 351 -4.92 -10.08 -8.21
C TYR A 351 -3.62 -10.36 -8.98
N GLU A 352 -3.71 -10.99 -10.15
CA GLU A 352 -2.58 -11.34 -11.03
C GLU A 352 -1.44 -12.10 -10.30
N ALA A 353 -1.72 -12.80 -9.20
CA ALA A 353 -0.68 -13.37 -8.33
C ALA A 353 0.32 -14.28 -9.07
N PHE A 354 -0.13 -15.02 -10.11
CA PHE A 354 0.69 -15.90 -10.96
C PHE A 354 0.53 -15.58 -12.46
N MET A 355 0.10 -14.36 -12.81
CA MET A 355 0.04 -13.95 -14.22
C MET A 355 1.45 -13.96 -14.83
N GLY A 356 1.59 -14.38 -16.07
CA GLY A 356 2.89 -14.50 -16.75
C GLY A 356 3.73 -15.71 -16.32
N CYS A 357 3.22 -16.62 -15.46
CA CYS A 357 3.88 -17.89 -15.13
C CYS A 357 3.69 -18.89 -16.27
N THR A 358 4.29 -18.63 -17.42
CA THR A 358 4.01 -19.35 -18.68
C THR A 358 4.42 -20.83 -18.67
N SER A 359 5.33 -21.24 -17.78
CA SER A 359 5.70 -22.64 -17.58
C SER A 359 4.72 -23.41 -16.67
N LEU A 360 3.88 -22.71 -15.90
CA LEU A 360 2.90 -23.31 -15.01
C LEU A 360 1.72 -23.83 -15.86
N LYS A 361 1.55 -25.16 -15.95
CA LYS A 361 0.51 -25.78 -16.77
C LYS A 361 -0.70 -26.23 -15.96
N SER A 362 -0.55 -26.35 -14.67
CA SER A 362 -1.68 -26.70 -13.78
C SER A 362 -1.45 -26.20 -12.36
N VAL A 363 -2.54 -26.03 -11.64
CA VAL A 363 -2.54 -25.73 -10.20
C VAL A 363 -3.67 -26.48 -9.52
N THR A 364 -3.40 -27.01 -8.30
CA THR A 364 -4.44 -27.54 -7.42
C THR A 364 -4.82 -26.50 -6.39
N ILE A 365 -6.10 -26.13 -6.36
CA ILE A 365 -6.68 -25.14 -5.42
C ILE A 365 -7.35 -25.89 -4.26
N PRO A 366 -6.81 -25.80 -3.03
CA PRO A 366 -7.42 -26.45 -1.87
C PRO A 366 -8.76 -25.79 -1.49
N ALA A 367 -9.64 -26.59 -0.84
CA ALA A 367 -10.96 -26.12 -0.41
C ALA A 367 -10.92 -24.99 0.65
N SER A 368 -9.76 -24.77 1.27
CA SER A 368 -9.54 -23.68 2.24
C SER A 368 -9.55 -22.28 1.62
N VAL A 369 -9.30 -22.19 0.30
CA VAL A 369 -9.27 -20.89 -0.40
C VAL A 369 -10.68 -20.32 -0.50
N LEU A 370 -10.87 -19.14 0.09
CA LEU A 370 -12.14 -18.41 0.18
C LEU A 370 -12.25 -17.27 -0.83
N SER A 371 -11.12 -16.78 -1.33
CA SER A 371 -11.06 -15.72 -2.34
C SER A 371 -9.91 -15.92 -3.31
N ILE A 372 -10.21 -15.77 -4.61
CA ILE A 372 -9.23 -15.73 -5.70
C ILE A 372 -9.60 -14.53 -6.57
N ASP A 373 -8.71 -13.57 -6.64
CA ASP A 373 -8.93 -12.37 -7.45
C ASP A 373 -8.76 -12.66 -8.95
N SER A 374 -9.08 -11.65 -9.77
CA SER A 374 -9.03 -11.79 -11.24
C SER A 374 -7.61 -12.12 -11.70
N GLU A 375 -7.51 -12.90 -12.76
CA GLU A 375 -6.28 -13.22 -13.50
C GLU A 375 -5.17 -13.83 -12.62
N ALA A 376 -5.54 -14.37 -11.43
CA ALA A 376 -4.58 -14.94 -10.50
C ALA A 376 -3.79 -16.12 -11.09
N PHE A 377 -4.42 -16.96 -11.92
CA PHE A 377 -3.81 -18.13 -12.57
C PHE A 377 -4.21 -18.26 -14.02
N GLY A 378 -3.33 -18.87 -14.81
CA GLY A 378 -3.64 -19.33 -16.17
C GLY A 378 -3.63 -18.24 -17.24
N TYR A 379 -3.06 -17.09 -16.94
CA TYR A 379 -2.97 -15.97 -17.86
C TYR A 379 -1.50 -15.64 -18.21
N ILE A 380 -1.24 -15.33 -19.47
CA ILE A 380 0.03 -14.77 -19.96
C ILE A 380 0.02 -13.27 -19.69
N ASP A 381 -1.08 -12.60 -20.09
CA ASP A 381 -1.40 -11.21 -19.77
C ASP A 381 -2.93 -11.08 -19.55
N ARG A 382 -3.46 -9.85 -19.48
CA ARG A 382 -4.89 -9.60 -19.21
C ARG A 382 -5.85 -10.16 -20.27
N ASP A 383 -5.38 -10.29 -21.50
CA ASP A 383 -6.20 -10.67 -22.65
C ASP A 383 -5.88 -12.09 -23.13
N GLU A 384 -4.75 -12.68 -22.73
CA GLU A 384 -4.24 -13.94 -23.23
C GLU A 384 -4.07 -14.98 -22.12
N LYS A 385 -4.63 -16.17 -22.34
CA LYS A 385 -4.52 -17.32 -21.44
C LYS A 385 -3.39 -18.25 -21.86
N ILE A 386 -2.86 -19.00 -20.87
CA ILE A 386 -1.92 -20.08 -21.11
C ILE A 386 -2.71 -21.25 -21.75
N ASP A 387 -2.26 -21.72 -22.90
CA ASP A 387 -2.86 -22.85 -23.62
C ASP A 387 -2.92 -24.11 -22.74
N ASP A 388 -4.06 -24.78 -22.74
CA ASP A 388 -4.33 -26.04 -22.01
C ASP A 388 -4.07 -25.95 -20.49
N PHE A 389 -4.12 -24.75 -19.90
CA PHE A 389 -3.99 -24.58 -18.46
C PHE A 389 -5.10 -25.29 -17.69
N LYS A 390 -4.73 -26.05 -16.65
CA LYS A 390 -5.67 -26.84 -15.84
C LYS A 390 -5.72 -26.36 -14.40
N ILE A 391 -6.93 -26.31 -13.86
CA ILE A 391 -7.17 -26.08 -12.45
C ILE A 391 -7.82 -27.31 -11.85
N ASP A 392 -7.13 -27.93 -10.91
CA ASP A 392 -7.70 -28.99 -10.06
C ASP A 392 -8.33 -28.34 -8.83
N TYR A 393 -9.57 -28.65 -8.55
CA TYR A 393 -10.36 -28.02 -7.49
C TYR A 393 -11.30 -29.02 -6.79
N VAL A 394 -11.75 -28.66 -5.62
CA VAL A 394 -12.90 -29.32 -4.96
C VAL A 394 -14.18 -28.67 -5.48
N LYS A 395 -15.17 -29.46 -5.90
CA LYS A 395 -16.46 -28.94 -6.41
C LYS A 395 -17.12 -28.02 -5.38
N TYR A 396 -17.76 -26.95 -5.88
CA TYR A 396 -18.49 -25.94 -5.10
C TYR A 396 -17.63 -25.14 -4.12
N THR A 397 -16.31 -25.08 -4.35
CA THR A 397 -15.38 -24.17 -3.65
C THR A 397 -15.05 -22.96 -4.51
N GLU A 398 -14.29 -22.00 -3.96
CA GLU A 398 -13.84 -20.83 -4.73
C GLU A 398 -12.94 -21.24 -5.91
N GLY A 399 -12.16 -22.34 -5.78
CA GLY A 399 -11.37 -22.89 -6.90
C GLY A 399 -12.25 -23.32 -8.07
N HIS A 400 -13.41 -24.00 -7.79
CA HIS A 400 -14.39 -24.34 -8.82
C HIS A 400 -15.00 -23.08 -9.45
N ARG A 401 -15.45 -22.12 -8.62
CA ARG A 401 -16.01 -20.85 -9.07
C ARG A 401 -15.05 -20.07 -9.96
N TYR A 402 -13.77 -19.99 -9.57
CA TYR A 402 -12.72 -19.34 -10.35
C TYR A 402 -12.51 -20.03 -11.70
N ALA A 403 -12.41 -21.37 -11.71
CA ALA A 403 -12.23 -22.14 -12.93
C ALA A 403 -13.39 -21.95 -13.93
N VAL A 404 -14.64 -21.98 -13.45
CA VAL A 404 -15.82 -21.74 -14.28
C VAL A 404 -15.84 -20.30 -14.81
N ARG A 405 -15.72 -19.31 -13.92
CA ARG A 405 -15.78 -17.88 -14.29
C ARG A 405 -14.74 -17.49 -15.34
N ASN A 406 -13.57 -18.12 -15.27
CA ASN A 406 -12.47 -17.83 -16.19
C ASN A 406 -12.36 -18.82 -17.35
N GLY A 407 -13.33 -19.72 -17.56
CA GLY A 407 -13.36 -20.64 -18.70
C GLY A 407 -12.23 -21.68 -18.73
N PHE A 408 -11.80 -22.15 -17.56
CA PHE A 408 -10.85 -23.25 -17.41
C PHE A 408 -11.54 -24.60 -17.24
N THR A 409 -12.85 -24.62 -17.22
CA THR A 409 -13.69 -25.83 -17.19
C THR A 409 -15.03 -25.54 -17.88
N GLU A 410 -15.68 -26.61 -18.42
CA GLU A 410 -17.04 -26.57 -18.96
C GLU A 410 -18.09 -26.90 -17.88
N GLU A 411 -17.68 -27.10 -16.63
CA GLU A 411 -18.62 -27.36 -15.52
C GLU A 411 -19.44 -26.09 -15.19
N VAL A 412 -20.50 -26.27 -14.43
CA VAL A 412 -21.37 -25.20 -13.95
C VAL A 412 -21.13 -25.00 -12.44
N TYR A 413 -21.04 -23.77 -12.01
CA TYR A 413 -20.99 -23.42 -10.59
C TYR A 413 -22.31 -22.84 -10.13
N PHE A 414 -22.87 -23.38 -9.03
CA PHE A 414 -24.07 -22.84 -8.38
C PHE A 414 -23.71 -22.00 -7.17
N ALA A 415 -24.17 -20.76 -7.16
CA ALA A 415 -24.13 -19.91 -5.99
C ALA A 415 -25.25 -20.30 -5.02
N THR A 416 -24.92 -20.57 -3.76
CA THR A 416 -25.91 -21.05 -2.77
C THR A 416 -25.90 -20.21 -1.50
N SER A 417 -27.03 -20.22 -0.78
CA SER A 417 -27.12 -19.81 0.62
C SER A 417 -27.74 -20.92 1.45
N GLU A 418 -27.31 -21.03 2.70
CA GLU A 418 -27.87 -21.96 3.67
C GLU A 418 -29.17 -21.43 4.26
N LEU A 419 -30.16 -22.27 4.42
CA LEU A 419 -31.44 -21.98 5.06
C LEU A 419 -31.39 -22.37 6.54
N ASP A 420 -32.38 -21.92 7.32
CA ASP A 420 -32.44 -22.15 8.78
C ASP A 420 -32.49 -23.64 9.16
N ASP A 421 -32.98 -24.50 8.27
CA ASP A 421 -33.02 -25.95 8.45
C ASP A 421 -31.75 -26.69 8.02
N GLY A 422 -30.71 -25.93 7.60
CA GLY A 422 -29.42 -26.46 7.14
C GLY A 422 -29.40 -26.91 5.67
N SER A 423 -30.55 -26.84 4.95
CA SER A 423 -30.59 -27.06 3.52
C SER A 423 -30.10 -25.88 2.69
N LEU A 424 -29.98 -25.99 1.39
CA LEU A 424 -29.46 -24.97 0.49
C LEU A 424 -30.52 -24.42 -0.46
N ARG A 425 -30.40 -23.11 -0.70
CA ARG A 425 -31.10 -22.41 -1.79
C ARG A 425 -30.08 -22.00 -2.86
N ILE A 426 -30.40 -22.28 -4.13
CA ILE A 426 -29.66 -21.80 -5.30
C ILE A 426 -30.01 -20.32 -5.51
N ASN A 427 -29.02 -19.43 -5.50
CA ASN A 427 -29.20 -17.99 -5.71
C ASN A 427 -28.68 -17.50 -7.07
N GLY A 428 -28.09 -18.39 -7.85
CA GLY A 428 -27.58 -18.11 -9.17
C GLY A 428 -26.64 -19.19 -9.66
N TYR A 429 -26.18 -19.07 -10.90
CA TYR A 429 -25.18 -19.96 -11.47
C TYR A 429 -24.19 -19.19 -12.35
N ILE A 430 -23.05 -19.80 -12.60
CA ILE A 430 -22.03 -19.32 -13.52
C ILE A 430 -21.74 -20.45 -14.48
N ASP A 431 -21.72 -20.16 -15.79
CA ASP A 431 -21.24 -21.06 -16.84
C ASP A 431 -20.48 -20.29 -17.92
N ASN A 432 -19.86 -21.02 -18.83
CA ASN A 432 -19.18 -20.47 -20.00
C ASN A 432 -19.80 -20.98 -21.32
N LEU A 433 -20.95 -21.59 -21.23
CA LEU A 433 -21.60 -22.26 -22.37
C LEU A 433 -22.60 -21.32 -23.05
N SER A 434 -22.58 -21.27 -24.35
CA SER A 434 -23.50 -20.45 -25.17
C SER A 434 -24.91 -21.04 -25.31
N SER A 435 -25.10 -22.32 -24.97
CA SER A 435 -26.41 -23.01 -24.97
C SER A 435 -26.35 -24.17 -23.97
N VAL A 436 -27.16 -24.12 -22.93
CA VAL A 436 -27.02 -24.99 -21.75
C VAL A 436 -28.30 -25.78 -21.51
N SER A 437 -28.13 -27.11 -21.37
CA SER A 437 -29.07 -27.95 -20.63
C SER A 437 -28.53 -28.10 -19.21
N LEU A 438 -29.21 -27.50 -18.24
CA LEU A 438 -28.77 -27.42 -16.86
C LEU A 438 -29.49 -28.45 -16.00
N ILE A 439 -28.75 -29.17 -15.16
CA ILE A 439 -29.31 -30.08 -14.16
C ILE A 439 -28.92 -29.49 -12.78
N ILE A 440 -29.93 -29.10 -12.01
CA ILE A 440 -29.71 -28.69 -10.63
C ILE A 440 -29.45 -29.96 -9.80
N PRO A 441 -28.33 -30.02 -9.04
CA PRO A 441 -28.08 -31.18 -8.19
C PRO A 441 -29.02 -31.19 -6.99
N SER A 442 -29.43 -32.40 -6.55
CA SER A 442 -30.27 -32.57 -5.36
C SER A 442 -29.49 -32.29 -4.05
N GLU A 443 -28.14 -32.29 -4.11
CA GLU A 443 -27.24 -32.10 -2.96
C GLU A 443 -25.97 -31.39 -3.40
N ILE A 444 -25.50 -30.46 -2.56
CA ILE A 444 -24.20 -29.76 -2.71
C ILE A 444 -23.46 -29.82 -1.38
N ASN A 445 -22.24 -30.38 -1.37
CA ASN A 445 -21.41 -30.52 -0.17
C ASN A 445 -22.08 -31.23 1.01
N GLY A 446 -22.91 -32.30 0.71
CA GLY A 446 -23.63 -33.06 1.72
C GLY A 446 -24.89 -32.39 2.28
N LYS A 447 -25.29 -31.24 1.71
CA LYS A 447 -26.48 -30.50 2.07
C LYS A 447 -27.50 -30.56 0.94
N GLN A 448 -28.77 -30.85 1.28
CA GLN A 448 -29.86 -30.99 0.31
C GLN A 448 -30.21 -29.61 -0.28
N VAL A 449 -30.42 -29.56 -1.59
CA VAL A 449 -30.94 -28.39 -2.31
C VAL A 449 -32.45 -28.42 -2.28
N THR A 450 -33.08 -27.49 -1.54
CA THR A 450 -34.54 -27.45 -1.34
C THR A 450 -35.19 -26.20 -1.93
N GLY A 451 -34.43 -25.20 -2.36
CA GLY A 451 -34.98 -23.98 -2.93
C GLY A 451 -34.21 -23.41 -4.10
N ILE A 452 -34.93 -22.67 -4.94
CA ILE A 452 -34.39 -21.78 -5.96
C ILE A 452 -34.75 -20.36 -5.55
N GLY A 453 -33.76 -19.51 -5.40
CA GLY A 453 -33.93 -18.12 -4.96
C GLY A 453 -34.61 -17.23 -5.98
N GLY A 454 -35.09 -16.07 -5.53
CA GLY A 454 -35.60 -15.06 -6.46
C GLY A 454 -34.52 -14.61 -7.42
N GLN A 455 -34.88 -14.45 -8.70
CA GLN A 455 -33.96 -13.98 -9.76
C GLN A 455 -32.72 -14.87 -9.99
N ALA A 456 -32.69 -16.10 -9.45
CA ALA A 456 -31.51 -16.99 -9.50
C ALA A 456 -31.00 -17.27 -10.91
N PHE A 457 -31.88 -17.28 -11.89
CA PHE A 457 -31.58 -17.50 -13.31
C PHE A 457 -32.11 -16.35 -14.19
N GLU A 458 -32.33 -15.17 -13.61
CA GLU A 458 -32.82 -13.99 -14.36
C GLU A 458 -31.89 -13.65 -15.51
N GLY A 459 -32.43 -13.39 -16.69
CA GLY A 459 -31.67 -12.98 -17.87
C GLY A 459 -30.74 -14.03 -18.47
N CYS A 460 -30.89 -15.31 -18.07
CA CYS A 460 -30.06 -16.41 -18.59
C CYS A 460 -30.50 -16.80 -20.02
N THR A 461 -30.11 -15.93 -20.98
CA THR A 461 -30.57 -16.05 -22.38
C THR A 461 -30.04 -17.29 -23.10
N GLY A 462 -28.94 -17.91 -22.66
CA GLY A 462 -28.38 -19.15 -23.20
C GLY A 462 -28.99 -20.43 -22.63
N LEU A 463 -29.79 -20.35 -21.55
CA LEU A 463 -30.38 -21.51 -20.89
C LEU A 463 -31.54 -22.08 -21.74
N ALA A 464 -31.33 -23.25 -22.32
CA ALA A 464 -32.32 -23.91 -23.20
C ALA A 464 -33.23 -24.91 -22.46
N ASN A 465 -32.68 -25.68 -21.53
CA ASN A 465 -33.39 -26.68 -20.74
C ASN A 465 -32.89 -26.65 -19.28
N ILE A 466 -33.79 -26.89 -18.35
CA ILE A 466 -33.45 -27.07 -16.95
C ILE A 466 -34.19 -28.24 -16.32
N THR A 467 -33.45 -29.03 -15.52
CA THR A 467 -34.03 -30.11 -14.70
C THR A 467 -33.88 -29.72 -13.23
N ILE A 468 -34.99 -29.65 -12.52
CA ILE A 468 -35.10 -29.35 -11.11
C ILE A 468 -35.25 -30.67 -10.35
N PRO A 469 -34.44 -30.95 -9.29
CA PRO A 469 -34.55 -32.20 -8.54
C PRO A 469 -35.78 -32.23 -7.64
N ASP A 470 -36.24 -33.45 -7.27
CA ASP A 470 -37.40 -33.69 -6.41
C ASP A 470 -37.26 -33.05 -4.99
N SER A 471 -36.03 -32.72 -4.59
CA SER A 471 -35.77 -32.08 -3.31
C SER A 471 -36.18 -30.60 -3.25
N VAL A 472 -36.38 -29.96 -4.42
CA VAL A 472 -36.75 -28.53 -4.47
C VAL A 472 -38.23 -28.34 -4.21
N THR A 473 -38.56 -27.63 -3.16
CA THR A 473 -39.92 -27.32 -2.73
C THR A 473 -40.34 -25.88 -2.93
N GLU A 474 -39.37 -24.98 -3.26
CA GLU A 474 -39.61 -23.55 -3.44
C GLU A 474 -38.86 -22.99 -4.65
N ILE A 475 -39.60 -22.22 -5.49
CA ILE A 475 -39.02 -21.43 -6.58
C ILE A 475 -39.37 -19.96 -6.33
N GLY A 476 -38.38 -19.12 -6.17
CA GLY A 476 -38.54 -17.70 -5.81
C GLY A 476 -39.07 -16.80 -6.93
N LEU A 477 -39.37 -15.57 -6.56
CA LEU A 477 -39.90 -14.53 -7.46
C LEU A 477 -38.95 -14.33 -8.66
N GLU A 478 -39.49 -14.30 -9.88
CA GLU A 478 -38.74 -14.01 -11.10
C GLU A 478 -37.54 -14.94 -11.36
N ALA A 479 -37.50 -16.11 -10.75
CA ALA A 479 -36.36 -17.02 -10.77
C ALA A 479 -35.82 -17.31 -12.20
N PHE A 480 -36.68 -17.33 -13.20
CA PHE A 480 -36.34 -17.58 -14.62
C PHE A 480 -36.76 -16.42 -15.54
N SER A 481 -37.00 -15.24 -15.00
CA SER A 481 -37.39 -14.06 -15.79
C SER A 481 -36.34 -13.75 -16.86
N GLY A 482 -36.74 -13.50 -18.10
CA GLY A 482 -35.84 -13.17 -19.19
C GLY A 482 -35.01 -14.33 -19.77
N CYS A 483 -35.26 -15.58 -19.38
CA CYS A 483 -34.62 -16.76 -20.00
C CYS A 483 -35.19 -17.01 -21.41
N THR A 484 -34.79 -16.19 -22.39
CA THR A 484 -35.45 -16.17 -23.73
C THR A 484 -35.25 -17.42 -24.57
N SER A 485 -34.24 -18.25 -24.28
CA SER A 485 -34.00 -19.53 -24.97
C SER A 485 -34.62 -20.74 -24.27
N LEU A 486 -35.24 -20.56 -23.10
CA LEU A 486 -35.77 -21.67 -22.30
C LEU A 486 -36.97 -22.31 -23.00
N THR A 487 -36.78 -23.54 -23.48
CA THR A 487 -37.79 -24.32 -24.20
C THR A 487 -38.37 -25.45 -23.38
N SER A 488 -37.64 -25.89 -22.32
CA SER A 488 -38.09 -26.98 -21.46
C SER A 488 -37.65 -26.76 -20.03
N ILE A 489 -38.59 -27.00 -19.10
CA ILE A 489 -38.35 -27.07 -17.67
C ILE A 489 -38.99 -28.36 -17.13
N THR A 490 -38.19 -29.18 -16.45
CA THR A 490 -38.67 -30.35 -15.74
C THR A 490 -38.83 -29.98 -14.28
N ILE A 491 -40.06 -29.93 -13.79
CA ILE A 491 -40.41 -29.70 -12.39
C ILE A 491 -40.89 -31.04 -11.83
N PRO A 492 -40.36 -31.46 -10.67
CA PRO A 492 -40.78 -32.72 -10.08
C PRO A 492 -42.25 -32.70 -9.68
N ASP A 493 -42.89 -33.88 -9.72
CA ASP A 493 -44.22 -34.10 -9.16
C ASP A 493 -44.07 -34.14 -7.63
N SER A 494 -44.43 -33.07 -6.93
CA SER A 494 -44.38 -32.94 -5.46
C SER A 494 -45.54 -33.67 -4.77
#